data_7740929daf460a3dcad75b4b41a3da16
#
_entry.id   7740929daf460a3dcad75b4b41a3da16
#
_cell.length_a   1.000
_cell.length_b   1.000
_cell.length_c   1.000
_cell.angle_alpha   90.00
_cell.angle_beta   90.00
_cell.angle_gamma   90.00
#
_symmetry.space_group_name_H-M   'P 1'
#
loop_
_entity.id
_entity.type
_entity.pdbx_description
1 polymer ?
#
loop_
_entity_poly.entity_id
_entity_poly.type
_entity_poly.pdbx_seq_one_letter_code
_entity_poly.pdbx_strand_id
1 'polypeptide(L)'
;MTIKRELERKRNALSNAIQESMDATRDADQRRDMFKDPYGSASLTHDDEVAAAVVERRARELDEVNRALEDIDAGRYGVCRECGEAIAAARLKVLPFAIRCLACQANHEAARRAA
;
A
#
# COMPACT_ATOMS: atom_id res chain seq x y z
N MET A 1 -7.48 10.15 20.94
CA MET A 1 -7.76 9.81 19.53
C MET A 1 -7.75 8.29 19.36
N THR A 2 -8.75 7.74 18.73
CA THR A 2 -8.85 6.28 18.59
C THR A 2 -7.95 5.79 17.45
N ILE A 3 -7.47 4.55 17.58
CA ILE A 3 -6.69 3.89 16.53
C ILE A 3 -7.50 3.80 15.24
N LYS A 4 -8.80 3.54 15.35
CA LYS A 4 -9.70 3.49 14.19
C LYS A 4 -9.67 4.80 13.39
N ARG A 5 -9.72 5.95 14.06
CA ARG A 5 -9.66 7.25 13.39
C ARG A 5 -8.32 7.51 12.73
N GLU A 6 -7.23 7.09 13.37
CA GLU A 6 -5.90 7.20 12.78
C GLU A 6 -5.80 6.39 11.50
N LEU A 7 -6.31 5.16 11.52
CA LEU A 7 -6.30 4.27 10.36
C LEU A 7 -7.21 4.77 9.26
N GLU A 8 -8.37 5.32 9.59
CA GLU A 8 -9.27 5.93 8.61
C GLU A 8 -8.62 7.12 7.91
N ARG A 9 -7.90 7.96 8.64
CA ARG A 9 -7.15 9.08 8.06
C ARG A 9 -6.05 8.59 7.15
N LYS A 10 -5.30 7.58 7.58
CA LYS A 10 -4.25 6.98 6.77
C LYS A 10 -4.82 6.37 5.49
N ARG A 11 -5.95 5.67 5.60
CA ARG A 11 -6.67 5.12 4.45
C ARG A 11 -7.01 6.23 3.45
N ASN A 12 -7.60 7.32 3.93
CA ASN A 12 -7.99 8.42 3.06
C ASN A 12 -6.78 9.09 2.40
N ALA A 13 -5.70 9.30 3.15
CA ALA A 13 -4.47 9.87 2.62
C ALA A 13 -3.84 8.97 1.55
N LEU A 14 -3.79 7.67 1.78
CA LEU A 14 -3.25 6.70 0.81
C LEU A 14 -4.12 6.64 -0.44
N SER A 15 -5.43 6.59 -0.27
CA SER A 15 -6.38 6.56 -1.38
C SER A 15 -6.26 7.80 -2.24
N ASN A 16 -6.18 8.99 -1.63
CA ASN A 16 -5.99 10.24 -2.34
C ASN A 16 -4.65 10.30 -3.07
N ALA A 17 -3.58 9.86 -2.42
CA ALA A 17 -2.25 9.84 -3.03
C ALA A 17 -2.18 8.92 -4.25
N ILE A 18 -2.83 7.75 -4.17
CA ILE A 18 -2.93 6.81 -5.28
C ILE A 18 -3.72 7.44 -6.43
N GLN A 19 -4.86 8.06 -6.12
CA GLN A 19 -5.70 8.71 -7.13
C GLN A 19 -4.97 9.85 -7.84
N GLU A 20 -4.25 10.69 -7.10
CA GLU A 20 -3.44 11.77 -7.67
C GLU A 20 -2.36 11.22 -8.61
N SER A 21 -1.70 10.13 -8.22
CA SER A 21 -0.68 9.49 -9.06
C SER A 21 -1.29 8.92 -10.34
N MET A 22 -2.47 8.31 -10.25
CA MET A 22 -3.18 7.78 -11.42
C MET A 22 -3.62 8.90 -12.37
N ASP A 23 -4.12 10.00 -11.81
CA ASP A 23 -4.53 11.17 -12.60
C ASP A 23 -3.32 11.81 -13.30
N ALA A 24 -2.20 11.94 -12.61
CA ALA A 24 -0.95 12.47 -13.19
C ALA A 24 -0.44 11.58 -14.33
N THR A 25 -0.52 10.27 -14.18
CA THR A 25 -0.12 9.31 -15.22
C THR A 25 -1.04 9.44 -16.44
N ARG A 26 -2.34 9.52 -16.22
CA ARG A 26 -3.32 9.69 -17.31
C ARG A 26 -3.07 10.97 -18.08
N ASP A 27 -2.83 12.07 -17.37
CA ASP A 27 -2.55 13.37 -18.01
C ASP A 27 -1.23 13.33 -18.81
N ALA A 28 -0.22 12.66 -18.29
CA ALA A 28 1.06 12.47 -18.99
C ALA A 28 0.87 11.64 -20.25
N ASP A 29 0.07 10.58 -20.18
CA ASP A 29 -0.23 9.71 -21.33
C ASP A 29 -0.99 10.48 -22.41
N GLN A 30 -1.97 11.30 -22.02
CA GLN A 30 -2.70 12.15 -22.96
C GLN A 30 -1.77 13.13 -23.67
N ARG A 31 -0.83 13.73 -22.96
CA ARG A 31 0.17 14.64 -23.56
C ARG A 31 1.11 13.90 -24.51
N ARG A 32 1.51 12.69 -24.19
CA ARG A 32 2.31 11.84 -25.08
C ARG A 32 1.58 11.53 -26.37
N ASP A 33 0.28 11.23 -26.28
CA ASP A 33 -0.54 10.94 -27.46
C ASP A 33 -0.68 12.17 -28.35
N MET A 34 -0.78 13.38 -27.78
CA MET A 34 -0.82 14.63 -28.54
C MET A 34 0.46 14.94 -29.28
N PHE A 35 1.62 14.56 -28.75
CA PHE A 35 2.93 14.81 -29.32
C PHE A 35 3.60 13.50 -29.78
N LYS A 36 2.81 12.57 -30.29
CA LYS A 36 3.29 11.26 -30.66
C LYS A 36 4.37 11.32 -31.72
N ASP A 37 5.57 10.91 -31.31
CA ASP A 37 6.70 10.70 -32.21
C ASP A 37 6.44 9.41 -33.01
N PRO A 38 6.41 9.46 -34.37
CA PRO A 38 6.23 8.25 -35.17
C PRO A 38 7.33 7.20 -34.97
N TYR A 39 8.43 7.60 -34.41
CA TYR A 39 9.53 6.68 -34.03
C TYR A 39 9.58 6.45 -32.52
N GLY A 40 8.58 6.90 -31.78
CA GLY A 40 8.57 6.88 -30.33
C GLY A 40 8.58 5.46 -29.77
N SER A 41 9.68 5.10 -29.14
CA SER A 41 9.72 3.93 -28.29
C SER A 41 8.92 4.23 -27.03
N ALA A 42 8.00 3.36 -26.69
CA ALA A 42 7.26 3.42 -25.45
C ALA A 42 8.08 2.90 -24.26
N SER A 43 9.41 3.15 -24.25
CA SER A 43 10.25 2.71 -23.15
C SER A 43 9.94 3.54 -21.91
N LEU A 44 9.62 2.84 -20.83
CA LEU A 44 9.44 3.45 -19.51
C LEU A 44 10.80 3.99 -19.04
N THR A 45 10.80 5.23 -18.58
CA THR A 45 11.99 5.82 -17.98
C THR A 45 12.16 5.25 -16.57
N HIS A 46 13.38 5.41 -16.00
CA HIS A 46 13.65 5.04 -14.62
C HIS A 46 12.68 5.74 -13.65
N ASP A 47 12.38 7.02 -13.92
CA ASP A 47 11.45 7.78 -13.08
C ASP A 47 10.03 7.20 -13.14
N ASP A 48 9.59 6.73 -14.30
CA ASP A 48 8.29 6.06 -14.45
C ASP A 48 8.24 4.75 -13.67
N GLU A 49 9.33 3.99 -13.69
CA GLU A 49 9.45 2.75 -12.93
C GLU A 49 9.40 2.98 -11.41
N VAL A 50 10.08 4.01 -10.93
CA VAL A 50 10.07 4.40 -9.51
C VAL A 50 8.66 4.84 -9.11
N ALA A 51 8.00 5.65 -9.94
CA ALA A 51 6.65 6.12 -9.66
C ALA A 51 5.66 4.94 -9.56
N ALA A 52 5.78 3.97 -10.47
CA ALA A 52 4.94 2.76 -10.44
C ALA A 52 5.18 1.94 -9.18
N ALA A 53 6.45 1.78 -8.77
CA ALA A 53 6.81 1.04 -7.55
C ALA A 53 6.25 1.70 -6.29
N VAL A 54 6.27 3.04 -6.24
CA VAL A 54 5.69 3.80 -5.13
C VAL A 54 4.17 3.58 -5.05
N VAL A 55 3.48 3.63 -6.19
CA VAL A 55 2.02 3.38 -6.24
C VAL A 55 1.70 1.97 -5.76
N GLU A 56 2.45 0.96 -6.20
CA GLU A 56 2.26 -0.42 -5.77
C GLU A 56 2.44 -0.58 -4.27
N ARG A 57 3.46 0.06 -3.70
CA ARG A 57 3.70 0.01 -2.25
C ARG A 57 2.57 0.67 -1.47
N ARG A 58 2.07 1.82 -1.94
CA ARG A 58 0.93 2.50 -1.34
C ARG A 58 -0.34 1.66 -1.42
N ALA A 59 -0.54 0.96 -2.53
CA ALA A 59 -1.70 0.08 -2.70
C ALA A 59 -1.65 -1.11 -1.72
N ARG A 60 -0.47 -1.70 -1.50
CA ARG A 60 -0.29 -2.76 -0.51
C ARG A 60 -0.54 -2.26 0.91
N GLU A 61 -0.02 -1.08 1.23
CA GLU A 61 -0.24 -0.46 2.54
C GLU A 61 -1.72 -0.15 2.76
N LEU A 62 -2.39 0.37 1.74
CA LEU A 62 -3.83 0.63 1.79
C LEU A 62 -4.63 -0.65 2.06
N ASP A 63 -4.26 -1.75 1.41
CA ASP A 63 -4.89 -3.06 1.64
C ASP A 63 -4.72 -3.49 3.10
N GLU A 64 -3.52 -3.33 3.65
CA GLU A 64 -3.25 -3.67 5.05
C GLU A 64 -4.03 -2.77 6.02
N VAL A 65 -4.14 -1.48 5.73
CA VAL A 65 -4.94 -0.54 6.53
C VAL A 65 -6.42 -0.96 6.52
N ASN A 66 -6.96 -1.30 5.35
CA ASN A 66 -8.34 -1.76 5.23
C ASN A 66 -8.57 -3.06 6.03
N ARG A 67 -7.63 -3.99 5.98
CA ARG A 67 -7.71 -5.24 6.76
C ARG A 67 -7.64 -4.98 8.25
N ALA A 68 -6.79 -4.05 8.68
CA ALA A 68 -6.72 -3.66 10.09
C ALA A 68 -8.02 -3.02 10.56
N LEU A 69 -8.67 -2.21 9.73
CA LEU A 69 -9.98 -1.63 10.04
C LEU A 69 -11.06 -2.72 10.15
N GLU A 70 -11.03 -3.73 9.28
CA GLU A 70 -11.91 -4.89 9.38
C GLU A 70 -11.68 -5.63 10.71
N ASP A 71 -10.42 -5.79 11.11
CA ASP A 71 -10.07 -6.47 12.37
C ASP A 71 -10.57 -5.70 13.58
N ILE A 72 -10.52 -4.37 13.56
CA ILE A 72 -11.09 -3.53 14.62
C ILE A 72 -12.59 -3.79 14.74
N ASP A 73 -13.31 -3.76 13.63
CA ASP A 73 -14.76 -3.96 13.60
C ASP A 73 -15.15 -5.38 14.05
N ALA A 74 -14.29 -6.37 13.80
CA ALA A 74 -14.51 -7.76 14.18
C ALA A 74 -13.97 -8.10 15.58
N GLY A 75 -13.33 -7.14 16.26
CA GLY A 75 -12.74 -7.38 17.59
C GLY A 75 -11.46 -8.20 17.57
N ARG A 76 -10.77 -8.27 16.43
CA ARG A 76 -9.53 -9.03 16.26
C ARG A 76 -8.28 -8.16 16.13
N TYR A 77 -8.40 -6.87 16.31
CA TYR A 77 -7.26 -5.96 16.18
C TYR A 77 -6.14 -6.35 17.15
N GLY A 78 -4.90 -6.36 16.65
CA GLY A 78 -3.74 -6.73 17.45
C GLY A 78 -3.44 -8.22 17.49
N VAL A 79 -4.20 -9.02 16.75
CA VAL A 79 -3.97 -10.47 16.62
C VAL A 79 -3.48 -10.78 15.21
N CYS A 80 -2.41 -11.56 15.11
CA CYS A 80 -1.86 -11.96 13.82
C CYS A 80 -2.88 -12.79 13.04
N ARG A 81 -3.17 -12.41 11.80
CA ARG A 81 -4.10 -13.14 10.94
C ARG A 81 -3.60 -14.53 10.53
N GLU A 82 -2.28 -14.71 10.53
CA GLU A 82 -1.66 -15.97 10.07
C GLU A 82 -1.58 -17.01 11.18
N CYS A 83 -1.02 -16.64 12.34
CA CYS A 83 -0.76 -17.58 13.41
C CYS A 83 -1.70 -17.45 14.62
N GLY A 84 -2.49 -16.40 14.70
CA GLY A 84 -3.41 -16.18 15.81
C GLY A 84 -2.79 -15.66 17.09
N GLU A 85 -1.49 -15.43 17.10
CA GLU A 85 -0.78 -14.89 18.27
C GLU A 85 -0.91 -13.37 18.33
N ALA A 86 -0.75 -12.81 19.54
CA ALA A 86 -0.79 -11.37 19.71
C ALA A 86 0.37 -10.70 18.98
N ILE A 87 0.08 -9.60 18.29
CA ILE A 87 1.12 -8.75 17.69
C ILE A 87 1.73 -7.91 18.80
N ALA A 88 3.08 -7.81 18.84
CA ALA A 88 3.78 -7.04 19.86
C ALA A 88 3.29 -5.58 19.88
N ALA A 89 3.04 -5.04 21.09
CA ALA A 89 2.58 -3.68 21.27
C ALA A 89 3.54 -2.65 20.66
N ALA A 90 4.85 -2.90 20.77
CA ALA A 90 5.88 -2.05 20.17
C ALA A 90 5.75 -1.97 18.65
N ARG A 91 5.40 -3.10 18.00
CA ARG A 91 5.19 -3.15 16.57
C ARG A 91 3.93 -2.35 16.18
N LEU A 92 2.84 -2.48 16.94
CA LEU A 92 1.59 -1.74 16.68
C LEU A 92 1.75 -0.23 16.89
N LYS A 93 2.68 0.19 17.76
CA LYS A 93 3.01 1.61 17.92
C LYS A 93 3.62 2.21 16.66
N VAL A 94 4.49 1.47 16.00
CA VAL A 94 5.19 1.90 14.79
C VAL A 94 4.31 1.67 13.55
N LEU A 95 3.63 0.53 13.52
CA LEU A 95 2.77 0.10 12.41
C LEU A 95 1.37 -0.23 12.93
N PRO A 96 0.53 0.78 13.18
CA PRO A 96 -0.82 0.52 13.71
C PRO A 96 -1.71 -0.29 12.76
N PHE A 97 -1.34 -0.37 11.49
CA PHE A 97 -2.04 -1.18 10.48
C PHE A 97 -1.46 -2.60 10.35
N ALA A 98 -0.56 -3.02 11.23
CA ALA A 98 0.00 -4.37 11.17
C ALA A 98 -1.10 -5.41 11.39
N ILE A 99 -1.19 -6.38 10.50
CA ILE A 99 -2.14 -7.50 10.57
C ILE A 99 -1.44 -8.84 10.81
N ARG A 100 -0.10 -8.83 10.81
CA ARG A 100 0.73 -10.01 11.03
C ARG A 100 1.79 -9.70 12.08
N CYS A 101 2.19 -10.71 12.83
CA CYS A 101 3.35 -10.59 13.70
C CYS A 101 4.64 -10.51 12.87
N LEU A 102 5.75 -10.15 13.50
CA LEU A 102 7.02 -9.96 12.80
C LEU A 102 7.45 -11.22 12.02
N ALA A 103 7.33 -12.38 12.64
CA ALA A 103 7.73 -13.65 12.01
C ALA A 103 6.86 -13.98 10.79
N CYS A 104 5.54 -13.84 10.91
CA CYS A 104 4.61 -14.11 9.80
C CYS A 104 4.77 -13.08 8.69
N GLN A 105 5.04 -11.82 9.03
CA GLN A 105 5.30 -10.78 8.04
C GLN A 105 6.56 -11.10 7.24
N ALA A 106 7.62 -11.53 7.90
CA ALA A 106 8.86 -11.92 7.23
C ALA A 106 8.63 -13.08 6.26
N ASN A 107 7.84 -14.08 6.67
CA ASN A 107 7.49 -15.22 5.82
C ASN A 107 6.67 -14.78 4.60
N HIS A 108 5.72 -13.87 4.81
CA HIS A 108 4.88 -13.33 3.73
C HIS A 108 5.72 -12.57 2.69
N GLU A 109 6.64 -11.75 3.16
CA GLU A 109 7.54 -10.99 2.27
C GLU A 109 8.50 -11.91 1.52
N ALA A 110 9.02 -12.95 2.17
CA ALA A 110 9.86 -13.95 1.51
C ALA A 110 9.11 -14.69 0.41
N ALA A 111 7.86 -15.09 0.67
CA ALA A 111 7.02 -15.76 -0.32
C ALA A 111 6.72 -14.84 -1.51
N ARG A 112 6.47 -13.55 -1.25
CA ARG A 112 6.22 -12.56 -2.30
C ARG A 112 7.45 -12.35 -3.18
N ARG A 113 8.66 -12.33 -2.59
CA ARG A 113 9.92 -12.16 -3.33
C ARG A 113 10.27 -13.39 -4.14
N ALA A 114 9.84 -14.58 -3.72
CA ALA A 114 10.09 -15.83 -4.42
C ALA A 114 9.14 -16.06 -5.59
N ALA A 115 8.03 -15.33 -5.65
CA ALA A 115 7.03 -15.49 -6.72
C ALA A 115 7.45 -14.86 -8.06
#